data_2217c5a8b558818189e691ea116babf9
#
_entry.id   2217c5a8b558818189e691ea116babf9
#
_cell.length_a   1.000
_cell.length_b   1.000
_cell.length_c   1.000
_cell.angle_alpha   90.00
_cell.angle_beta   90.00
_cell.angle_gamma   90.00
#
_symmetry.space_group_name_H-M   'P 1'
#
loop_
_entity.id
_entity.type
_entity.pdbx_description
1 polymer ?
#
loop_
_entity_poly.entity_id
_entity_poly.type
_entity_poly.pdbx_seq_one_letter_code
_entity_poly.pdbx_strand_id
1 'polypeptide(L)'
;IDEIQLAKIKNILTDIFVNYKYHIMDTDFNNAILFLNIMICRMGEGFYIQPGELDISEQLGNEYEIAKAVFGKISRRFFIKVPDEEIRYFSLYLKGQGNNRDSDTITQEMDNFISEAFEEIRRNFGVDFTDNINLRITLALHCMSLSIRIKYDMQVKNDMLNYIRETFPLGYDIGAYFAFLLHQQYGKRVSEDEVALLAVHFYSSLLELNSRQGNKRILVISALKNSMTLLM
;
A
#
# COMPACT_ATOMS: atom_id res chain seq x y z
N ILE A 1 -19.90 -2.46 -16.54
CA ILE A 1 -19.80 -1.67 -15.30
C ILE A 1 -20.74 -0.48 -15.46
N ASP A 2 -21.62 -0.24 -14.49
CA ASP A 2 -22.56 0.89 -14.53
C ASP A 2 -21.80 2.19 -14.16
N GLU A 3 -21.57 3.04 -15.17
CA GLU A 3 -20.87 4.33 -15.00
C GLU A 3 -21.61 5.26 -14.03
N ILE A 4 -22.94 5.20 -14.00
CA ILE A 4 -23.76 6.00 -13.08
C ILE A 4 -23.52 5.55 -11.63
N GLN A 5 -23.39 4.25 -11.40
CA GLN A 5 -23.06 3.71 -10.07
C GLN A 5 -21.67 4.14 -9.63
N LEU A 6 -20.66 4.04 -10.50
CA LEU A 6 -19.30 4.48 -10.19
C LEU A 6 -19.24 5.97 -9.86
N ALA A 7 -19.97 6.82 -10.61
CA ALA A 7 -20.02 8.25 -10.32
C ALA A 7 -20.64 8.55 -8.94
N LYS A 8 -21.67 7.80 -8.53
CA LYS A 8 -22.29 7.94 -7.21
C LYS A 8 -21.30 7.53 -6.09
N ILE A 9 -20.58 6.42 -6.26
CA ILE A 9 -19.55 5.95 -5.31
C ILE A 9 -18.44 6.99 -5.20
N LYS A 10 -17.95 7.49 -6.33
CA LYS A 10 -16.91 8.54 -6.38
C LYS A 10 -17.32 9.76 -5.56
N ASN A 11 -18.53 10.25 -5.76
CA ASN A 11 -19.03 11.42 -5.03
C ASN A 11 -19.12 11.18 -3.51
N ILE A 12 -19.57 9.97 -3.09
CA ILE A 12 -19.64 9.58 -1.68
C ILE A 12 -18.23 9.55 -1.07
N LEU A 13 -17.28 8.91 -1.73
CA LEU A 13 -15.91 8.82 -1.26
C LEU A 13 -15.23 10.19 -1.17
N THR A 14 -15.36 11.02 -2.23
CA THR A 14 -14.79 12.36 -2.25
C THR A 14 -15.28 13.18 -1.06
N ASP A 15 -16.58 13.18 -0.82
CA ASP A 15 -17.20 13.96 0.26
C ASP A 15 -16.73 13.46 1.65
N ILE A 16 -16.67 12.15 1.86
CA ILE A 16 -16.21 11.59 3.13
C ILE A 16 -14.71 11.83 3.34
N PHE A 17 -13.88 11.58 2.34
CA PHE A 17 -12.43 11.75 2.46
C PHE A 17 -12.04 13.21 2.72
N VAL A 18 -12.71 14.15 2.08
CA VAL A 18 -12.52 15.60 2.36
C VAL A 18 -12.92 15.93 3.81
N ASN A 19 -14.09 15.45 4.27
CA ASN A 19 -14.57 15.74 5.62
C ASN A 19 -13.67 15.14 6.72
N TYR A 20 -13.11 13.95 6.48
CA TYR A 20 -12.19 13.29 7.42
C TYR A 20 -10.73 13.68 7.20
N LYS A 21 -10.43 14.56 6.25
CA LYS A 21 -9.07 14.93 5.84
C LYS A 21 -8.21 13.71 5.49
N TYR A 22 -8.85 12.68 4.95
CA TYR A 22 -8.17 11.46 4.55
C TYR A 22 -7.54 11.63 3.18
N HIS A 23 -6.20 11.58 3.14
CA HIS A 23 -5.43 11.73 1.92
C HIS A 23 -5.22 10.37 1.26
N ILE A 24 -5.53 10.28 -0.02
CA ILE A 24 -5.36 9.08 -0.84
C ILE A 24 -4.78 9.48 -2.21
N MET A 25 -3.94 8.65 -2.78
CA MET A 25 -3.41 8.87 -4.13
C MET A 25 -4.49 8.61 -5.18
N ASP A 26 -4.42 9.27 -6.33
CA ASP A 26 -5.45 9.16 -7.38
C ASP A 26 -5.65 7.72 -7.87
N THR A 27 -4.56 6.95 -7.98
CA THR A 27 -4.61 5.52 -8.33
C THR A 27 -5.38 4.70 -7.30
N ASP A 28 -5.08 4.92 -6.02
CA ASP A 28 -5.69 4.20 -4.91
C ASP A 28 -7.14 4.62 -4.72
N PHE A 29 -7.45 5.89 -5.00
CA PHE A 29 -8.82 6.41 -5.00
C PHE A 29 -9.67 5.71 -6.06
N ASN A 30 -9.16 5.55 -7.29
CA ASN A 30 -9.86 4.82 -8.34
C ASN A 30 -10.04 3.33 -7.99
N ASN A 31 -9.03 2.71 -7.40
CA ASN A 31 -9.11 1.35 -6.91
C ASN A 31 -10.14 1.21 -5.78
N ALA A 32 -10.23 2.19 -4.87
CA ALA A 32 -11.26 2.21 -3.82
C ALA A 32 -12.68 2.29 -4.38
N ILE A 33 -12.89 3.06 -5.46
CA ILE A 33 -14.19 3.12 -6.16
C ILE A 33 -14.56 1.75 -6.72
N LEU A 34 -13.62 1.09 -7.41
CA LEU A 34 -13.85 -0.25 -7.98
C LEU A 34 -14.09 -1.29 -6.90
N PHE A 35 -13.30 -1.25 -5.83
CA PHE A 35 -13.44 -2.16 -4.69
C PHE A 35 -14.83 -2.03 -4.03
N LEU A 36 -15.27 -0.80 -3.74
CA LEU A 36 -16.61 -0.56 -3.22
C LEU A 36 -17.70 -0.97 -4.19
N ASN A 37 -17.51 -0.77 -5.49
CA ASN A 37 -18.47 -1.21 -6.49
C ASN A 37 -18.67 -2.73 -6.46
N ILE A 38 -17.60 -3.50 -6.35
CA ILE A 38 -17.64 -4.96 -6.21
C ILE A 38 -18.37 -5.36 -4.92
N MET A 39 -18.05 -4.70 -3.80
CA MET A 39 -18.72 -4.97 -2.51
C MET A 39 -20.23 -4.68 -2.60
N ILE A 40 -20.63 -3.57 -3.20
CA ILE A 40 -22.04 -3.19 -3.37
C ILE A 40 -22.78 -4.22 -4.23
N CYS A 41 -22.19 -4.62 -5.36
CA CYS A 41 -22.80 -5.64 -6.23
C CYS A 41 -22.97 -6.97 -5.48
N ARG A 42 -21.94 -7.44 -4.79
CA ARG A 42 -21.94 -8.68 -4.01
C ARG A 42 -23.01 -8.65 -2.91
N MET A 43 -23.05 -7.56 -2.13
CA MET A 43 -24.06 -7.39 -1.08
C MET A 43 -25.48 -7.27 -1.66
N GLY A 44 -25.64 -6.63 -2.81
CA GLY A 44 -26.93 -6.53 -3.51
C GLY A 44 -27.48 -7.90 -3.96
N GLU A 45 -26.61 -8.86 -4.22
CA GLU A 45 -26.92 -10.26 -4.52
C GLU A 45 -27.09 -11.14 -3.28
N GLY A 46 -26.91 -10.57 -2.08
CA GLY A 46 -27.06 -11.29 -0.81
C GLY A 46 -25.81 -12.01 -0.33
N PHE A 47 -24.67 -11.82 -0.99
CA PHE A 47 -23.39 -12.41 -0.57
C PHE A 47 -22.66 -11.47 0.40
N TYR A 48 -22.60 -11.85 1.66
CA TYR A 48 -21.98 -11.10 2.74
C TYR A 48 -20.81 -11.88 3.34
N ILE A 49 -19.83 -11.15 3.85
CA ILE A 49 -18.81 -11.71 4.74
C ILE A 49 -19.52 -12.17 6.02
N GLN A 50 -19.29 -13.42 6.42
CA GLN A 50 -19.93 -13.99 7.60
C GLN A 50 -19.14 -13.61 8.88
N PRO A 51 -19.82 -13.47 10.01
CA PRO A 51 -19.14 -13.30 11.30
C PRO A 51 -18.12 -14.41 11.55
N GLY A 52 -16.86 -14.00 11.83
CA GLY A 52 -15.75 -14.93 12.07
C GLY A 52 -14.98 -15.37 10.82
N GLU A 53 -15.39 -15.01 9.61
CA GLU A 53 -14.59 -15.26 8.38
C GLU A 53 -13.35 -14.39 8.34
N LEU A 54 -13.39 -13.20 8.93
CA LEU A 54 -12.24 -12.29 9.03
C LEU A 54 -11.73 -12.28 10.47
N ASP A 55 -10.58 -12.88 10.70
CA ASP A 55 -9.84 -12.70 11.95
C ASP A 55 -9.07 -11.38 11.90
N ILE A 56 -9.74 -10.30 12.31
CA ILE A 56 -9.17 -8.96 12.34
C ILE A 56 -8.58 -8.71 13.72
N SER A 57 -7.27 -8.83 13.83
CA SER A 57 -6.51 -8.52 15.05
C SER A 57 -6.01 -7.07 15.09
N GLU A 58 -6.08 -6.33 13.98
CA GLU A 58 -5.65 -4.94 13.90
C GLU A 58 -6.62 -3.97 14.57
N GLN A 59 -6.05 -2.95 15.21
CA GLN A 59 -6.83 -1.78 15.62
C GLN A 59 -7.17 -0.97 14.36
N LEU A 60 -8.46 -0.84 14.05
CA LEU A 60 -8.94 -0.21 12.83
C LEU A 60 -9.01 1.33 12.90
N GLY A 61 -8.99 1.91 14.09
CA GLY A 61 -8.83 3.36 14.30
C GLY A 61 -9.73 4.24 13.42
N ASN A 62 -9.14 5.28 12.85
CA ASN A 62 -9.84 6.28 12.01
C ASN A 62 -10.40 5.67 10.71
N GLU A 63 -9.76 4.64 10.15
CA GLU A 63 -10.22 3.97 8.94
C GLU A 63 -11.59 3.30 9.14
N TYR A 64 -11.86 2.81 10.35
CA TYR A 64 -13.17 2.25 10.68
C TYR A 64 -14.26 3.33 10.69
N GLU A 65 -14.00 4.48 11.27
CA GLU A 65 -14.96 5.60 11.29
C GLU A 65 -15.22 6.14 9.87
N ILE A 66 -14.19 6.22 9.04
CA ILE A 66 -14.30 6.57 7.62
C ILE A 66 -15.16 5.55 6.87
N ALA A 67 -14.85 4.27 7.01
CA ALA A 67 -15.59 3.17 6.37
C ALA A 67 -17.06 3.17 6.80
N LYS A 68 -17.33 3.35 8.09
CA LYS A 68 -18.69 3.47 8.65
C LYS A 68 -19.46 4.64 8.07
N ALA A 69 -18.82 5.80 7.91
CA ALA A 69 -19.43 6.96 7.27
C ALA A 69 -19.74 6.71 5.79
N VAL A 70 -18.81 6.08 5.06
CA VAL A 70 -18.98 5.67 3.65
C VAL A 70 -20.18 4.74 3.51
N PHE A 71 -20.20 3.64 4.28
CA PHE A 71 -21.28 2.66 4.20
C PHE A 71 -22.61 3.19 4.73
N GLY A 72 -22.62 4.15 5.64
CA GLY A 72 -23.82 4.85 6.05
C GLY A 72 -24.49 5.63 4.90
N LYS A 73 -23.70 6.20 3.97
CA LYS A 73 -24.23 6.84 2.75
C LYS A 73 -24.58 5.79 1.66
N ILE A 74 -23.76 4.76 1.50
CA ILE A 74 -23.97 3.68 0.53
C ILE A 74 -25.29 2.94 0.84
N SER A 75 -25.50 2.51 2.08
CA SER A 75 -26.70 1.80 2.51
C SER A 75 -27.97 2.56 2.16
N ARG A 76 -28.00 3.87 2.42
CA ARG A 76 -29.14 4.75 2.08
C ARG A 76 -29.30 4.97 0.58
N ARG A 77 -28.18 5.07 -0.16
CA ARG A 77 -28.21 5.41 -1.61
C ARG A 77 -28.56 4.22 -2.48
N PHE A 78 -28.13 3.02 -2.08
CA PHE A 78 -28.29 1.78 -2.86
C PHE A 78 -29.32 0.83 -2.25
N PHE A 79 -29.94 1.20 -1.11
CA PHE A 79 -30.95 0.41 -0.42
C PHE A 79 -30.48 -1.00 -0.05
N ILE A 80 -29.20 -1.11 0.35
CA ILE A 80 -28.59 -2.38 0.77
C ILE A 80 -28.34 -2.40 2.28
N LYS A 81 -28.41 -3.60 2.86
CA LYS A 81 -27.96 -3.84 4.22
C LYS A 81 -26.43 -3.98 4.22
N VAL A 82 -25.76 -3.34 5.17
CA VAL A 82 -24.30 -3.42 5.32
C VAL A 82 -23.99 -3.96 6.71
N PRO A 83 -23.57 -5.22 6.84
CA PRO A 83 -23.05 -5.79 8.08
C PRO A 83 -21.75 -5.11 8.53
N ASP A 84 -21.42 -5.25 9.84
CA ASP A 84 -20.20 -4.68 10.41
C ASP A 84 -18.93 -5.30 9.80
N GLU A 85 -18.97 -6.58 9.44
CA GLU A 85 -17.87 -7.28 8.77
C GLU A 85 -17.45 -6.61 7.46
N GLU A 86 -18.40 -6.09 6.70
CA GLU A 86 -18.13 -5.37 5.45
C GLU A 86 -17.45 -4.01 5.73
N ILE A 87 -17.87 -3.34 6.80
CA ILE A 87 -17.26 -2.08 7.24
C ILE A 87 -15.82 -2.35 7.68
N ARG A 88 -15.57 -3.39 8.47
CA ARG A 88 -14.24 -3.82 8.91
C ARG A 88 -13.35 -4.19 7.73
N TYR A 89 -13.88 -4.92 6.75
CA TYR A 89 -13.13 -5.31 5.56
C TYR A 89 -12.68 -4.11 4.74
N PHE A 90 -13.55 -3.14 4.53
CA PHE A 90 -13.19 -1.90 3.85
C PHE A 90 -12.22 -1.03 4.69
N SER A 91 -12.34 -1.07 6.01
CA SER A 91 -11.38 -0.39 6.90
C SER A 91 -9.97 -0.94 6.75
N LEU A 92 -9.83 -2.27 6.66
CA LEU A 92 -8.55 -2.93 6.38
C LEU A 92 -7.99 -2.52 5.01
N TYR A 93 -8.87 -2.45 4.00
CA TYR A 93 -8.48 -1.96 2.68
C TYR A 93 -7.90 -0.53 2.78
N LEU A 94 -8.59 0.40 3.43
CA LEU A 94 -8.11 1.77 3.63
C LEU A 94 -6.78 1.80 4.38
N LYS A 95 -6.66 1.04 5.44
CA LYS A 95 -5.43 0.94 6.23
C LYS A 95 -4.26 0.39 5.43
N GLY A 96 -4.51 -0.58 4.55
CA GLY A 96 -3.54 -1.14 3.62
C GLY A 96 -3.06 -0.17 2.52
N GLN A 97 -3.74 0.96 2.30
CA GLN A 97 -3.29 1.99 1.35
C GLN A 97 -2.22 2.93 1.93
N GLY A 98 -1.99 2.93 3.24
CA GLY A 98 -0.83 3.58 3.88
C GLY A 98 -0.79 5.11 3.84
N ASN A 99 -1.94 5.76 3.70
CA ASN A 99 -1.98 7.21 3.50
C ASN A 99 -2.13 8.04 4.79
N ASN A 100 -2.18 7.41 5.95
CA ASN A 100 -2.34 8.09 7.24
C ASN A 100 -0.97 8.35 7.90
N ARG A 101 -0.25 9.36 7.39
CA ARG A 101 1.07 9.76 7.91
C ARG A 101 1.04 10.30 9.35
N ASP A 102 -0.13 10.68 9.85
CA ASP A 102 -0.26 11.36 11.14
C ASP A 102 -0.44 10.42 12.35
N SER A 103 -0.66 9.13 12.15
CA SER A 103 -0.93 8.16 13.23
C SER A 103 0.03 6.98 13.30
N ASP A 104 0.86 6.76 12.29
CA ASP A 104 1.68 5.56 12.21
C ASP A 104 3.04 5.77 12.90
N THR A 105 3.09 5.47 14.18
CA THR A 105 4.38 5.30 14.87
C THR A 105 5.03 4.03 14.36
N ILE A 106 6.22 4.17 13.76
CA ILE A 106 7.04 3.02 13.37
C ILE A 106 7.30 2.18 14.63
N THR A 107 6.89 0.92 14.60
CA THR A 107 7.09 0.03 15.74
C THR A 107 8.56 -0.35 15.85
N GLN A 108 9.03 -0.60 17.08
CA GLN A 108 10.40 -1.08 17.32
C GLN A 108 10.68 -2.39 16.58
N GLU A 109 9.66 -3.25 16.46
CA GLU A 109 9.77 -4.52 15.73
C GLU A 109 10.04 -4.30 14.24
N MET A 110 9.31 -3.38 13.60
CA MET A 110 9.52 -3.03 12.19
C MET A 110 10.89 -2.38 11.97
N ASP A 111 11.29 -1.50 12.87
CA ASP A 111 12.58 -0.83 12.81
C ASP A 111 13.75 -1.82 12.95
N ASN A 112 13.65 -2.78 13.86
CA ASN A 112 14.62 -3.86 14.02
C ASN A 112 14.69 -4.75 12.77
N PHE A 113 13.53 -5.17 12.24
CA PHE A 113 13.45 -5.96 11.02
C PHE A 113 14.17 -5.29 9.85
N ILE A 114 13.93 -3.99 9.61
CA ILE A 114 14.58 -3.26 8.51
C ILE A 114 16.08 -3.15 8.73
N SER A 115 16.51 -2.96 9.96
CA SER A 115 17.94 -2.89 10.30
C SER A 115 18.63 -4.22 10.00
N GLU A 116 18.05 -5.33 10.39
CA GLU A 116 18.53 -6.69 10.08
C GLU A 116 18.54 -6.96 8.59
N ALA A 117 17.47 -6.55 7.88
CA ALA A 117 17.38 -6.69 6.43
C ALA A 117 18.46 -5.89 5.69
N PHE A 118 18.81 -4.69 6.16
CA PHE A 118 19.91 -3.92 5.56
C PHE A 118 21.26 -4.61 5.73
N GLU A 119 21.52 -5.23 6.89
CA GLU A 119 22.71 -6.03 7.10
C GLU A 119 22.78 -7.26 6.18
N GLU A 120 21.64 -7.95 5.98
CA GLU A 120 21.56 -9.07 5.05
C GLU A 120 21.77 -8.62 3.60
N ILE A 121 21.18 -7.49 3.18
CA ILE A 121 21.40 -6.90 1.85
C ILE A 121 22.87 -6.52 1.67
N ARG A 122 23.52 -5.92 2.66
CA ARG A 122 24.93 -5.60 2.60
C ARG A 122 25.79 -6.84 2.37
N ARG A 123 25.50 -7.94 3.05
CA ARG A 123 26.23 -9.21 2.91
C ARG A 123 26.03 -9.85 1.53
N ASN A 124 24.83 -9.83 1.00
CA ASN A 124 24.49 -10.57 -0.23
C ASN A 124 24.70 -9.74 -1.51
N PHE A 125 24.53 -8.43 -1.46
CA PHE A 125 24.62 -7.54 -2.63
C PHE A 125 25.82 -6.59 -2.59
N GLY A 126 26.53 -6.49 -1.46
CA GLY A 126 27.64 -5.54 -1.29
C GLY A 126 27.20 -4.07 -1.25
N VAL A 127 25.93 -3.79 -1.08
CA VAL A 127 25.35 -2.44 -0.99
C VAL A 127 25.02 -2.13 0.47
N ASP A 128 25.52 -1.04 0.98
CA ASP A 128 25.31 -0.63 2.37
C ASP A 128 24.27 0.48 2.46
N PHE A 129 23.13 0.15 3.08
CA PHE A 129 22.03 1.08 3.37
C PHE A 129 21.91 1.41 4.87
N THR A 130 22.78 0.90 5.73
CA THR A 130 22.64 0.98 7.20
C THR A 130 22.54 2.41 7.71
N ASP A 131 23.24 3.35 7.09
CA ASP A 131 23.19 4.78 7.43
C ASP A 131 22.15 5.58 6.67
N ASN A 132 21.33 4.93 5.81
CA ASN A 132 20.31 5.63 5.03
C ASN A 132 19.00 5.76 5.81
N ILE A 133 18.91 6.79 6.64
CA ILE A 133 17.73 7.06 7.49
C ILE A 133 16.48 7.28 6.64
N ASN A 134 16.59 7.97 5.50
CA ASN A 134 15.44 8.23 4.62
C ASN A 134 14.86 6.92 4.08
N LEU A 135 15.70 6.04 3.55
CA LEU A 135 15.26 4.72 3.09
C LEU A 135 14.63 3.91 4.23
N ARG A 136 15.24 3.92 5.41
CA ARG A 136 14.75 3.21 6.60
C ARG A 136 13.34 3.66 6.97
N ILE A 137 13.09 4.97 7.02
CA ILE A 137 11.77 5.53 7.34
C ILE A 137 10.75 5.20 6.23
N THR A 138 11.11 5.41 4.97
CA THR A 138 10.17 5.19 3.86
C THR A 138 9.81 3.72 3.69
N LEU A 139 10.78 2.80 3.88
CA LEU A 139 10.49 1.36 3.90
C LEU A 139 9.65 0.95 5.10
N ALA A 140 9.90 1.51 6.30
CA ALA A 140 9.10 1.21 7.47
C ALA A 140 7.64 1.56 7.25
N LEU A 141 7.36 2.76 6.77
CA LEU A 141 6.00 3.21 6.45
C LEU A 141 5.35 2.35 5.35
N HIS A 142 6.11 2.00 4.31
CA HIS A 142 5.63 1.10 3.26
C HIS A 142 5.32 -0.30 3.81
N CYS A 143 6.20 -0.87 4.62
CA CYS A 143 6.05 -2.20 5.18
C CYS A 143 4.89 -2.31 6.17
N MET A 144 4.55 -1.25 6.91
CA MET A 144 3.36 -1.23 7.77
C MET A 144 2.08 -1.46 6.97
N SER A 145 1.93 -0.77 5.84
CA SER A 145 0.79 -0.96 4.93
C SER A 145 0.85 -2.30 4.21
N LEU A 146 2.03 -2.68 3.74
CA LEU A 146 2.27 -3.94 3.05
C LEU A 146 1.96 -5.15 3.95
N SER A 147 2.30 -5.09 5.24
CA SER A 147 2.01 -6.18 6.19
C SER A 147 0.52 -6.48 6.27
N ILE A 148 -0.32 -5.45 6.26
CA ILE A 148 -1.78 -5.59 6.23
C ILE A 148 -2.22 -6.23 4.91
N ARG A 149 -1.72 -5.73 3.78
CA ARG A 149 -2.05 -6.29 2.46
C ARG A 149 -1.63 -7.75 2.33
N ILE A 150 -0.46 -8.12 2.85
CA ILE A 150 -0.01 -9.52 2.88
C ILE A 150 -0.93 -10.36 3.76
N LYS A 151 -1.21 -9.90 4.97
CA LYS A 151 -1.98 -10.65 5.97
C LYS A 151 -3.40 -10.97 5.49
N TYR A 152 -4.04 -9.99 4.84
CA TYR A 152 -5.45 -10.09 4.42
C TYR A 152 -5.62 -10.38 2.92
N ASP A 153 -4.56 -10.76 2.21
CA ASP A 153 -4.58 -11.10 0.78
C ASP A 153 -5.12 -9.95 -0.12
N MET A 154 -4.80 -8.71 0.26
CA MET A 154 -5.19 -7.48 -0.43
C MET A 154 -4.04 -6.85 -1.22
N GLN A 155 -3.06 -7.66 -1.66
CA GLN A 155 -1.89 -7.14 -2.35
C GLN A 155 -2.29 -6.44 -3.66
N VAL A 156 -1.62 -5.31 -3.92
CA VAL A 156 -1.95 -4.45 -5.06
C VAL A 156 -1.39 -4.98 -6.38
N LYS A 157 -1.94 -4.50 -7.50
CA LYS A 157 -1.39 -4.69 -8.83
C LYS A 157 -0.56 -3.49 -9.24
N ASN A 158 0.49 -3.73 -10.01
CA ASN A 158 1.41 -2.71 -10.47
C ASN A 158 1.65 -2.84 -11.98
N ASP A 159 1.01 -1.99 -12.76
CA ASP A 159 1.14 -1.99 -14.22
C ASP A 159 2.57 -1.70 -14.70
N MET A 160 3.42 -1.15 -13.82
CA MET A 160 4.82 -0.83 -14.10
C MET A 160 5.79 -1.98 -13.74
N LEU A 161 5.29 -3.14 -13.27
CA LEU A 161 6.13 -4.26 -12.85
C LEU A 161 7.22 -4.62 -13.86
N ASN A 162 6.85 -4.86 -15.12
CA ASN A 162 7.79 -5.26 -16.16
C ASN A 162 8.82 -4.15 -16.43
N TYR A 163 8.36 -2.91 -16.53
CA TYR A 163 9.23 -1.76 -16.72
C TYR A 163 10.24 -1.60 -15.56
N ILE A 164 9.80 -1.71 -14.32
CA ILE A 164 10.66 -1.59 -13.14
C ILE A 164 11.70 -2.71 -13.13
N ARG A 165 11.29 -3.96 -13.37
CA ARG A 165 12.18 -5.11 -13.40
C ARG A 165 13.26 -5.00 -14.48
N GLU A 166 12.90 -4.54 -15.67
CA GLU A 166 13.83 -4.39 -16.80
C GLU A 166 14.75 -3.19 -16.67
N THR A 167 14.24 -2.07 -16.16
CA THR A 167 14.97 -0.81 -16.08
C THR A 167 15.85 -0.69 -14.84
N PHE A 168 15.42 -1.30 -13.72
CA PHE A 168 16.09 -1.20 -12.43
C PHE A 168 16.45 -2.58 -11.84
N PRO A 169 17.19 -3.42 -12.57
CA PRO A 169 17.38 -4.83 -12.21
C PRO A 169 17.99 -5.01 -10.82
N LEU A 170 19.02 -4.25 -10.45
CA LEU A 170 19.61 -4.34 -9.11
C LEU A 170 18.62 -3.92 -8.00
N GLY A 171 17.87 -2.84 -8.22
CA GLY A 171 16.82 -2.42 -7.29
C GLY A 171 15.74 -3.49 -7.14
N TYR A 172 15.37 -4.14 -8.25
CA TYR A 172 14.40 -5.23 -8.25
C TYR A 172 14.91 -6.48 -7.52
N ASP A 173 16.16 -6.89 -7.75
CA ASP A 173 16.77 -8.04 -7.07
C ASP A 173 16.87 -7.81 -5.55
N ILE A 174 17.26 -6.60 -5.13
CA ILE A 174 17.27 -6.22 -3.71
C ILE A 174 15.84 -6.21 -3.14
N GLY A 175 14.87 -5.66 -3.87
CA GLY A 175 13.45 -5.67 -3.48
C GLY A 175 12.89 -7.09 -3.35
N ALA A 176 13.25 -7.98 -4.26
CA ALA A 176 12.86 -9.40 -4.22
C ALA A 176 13.48 -10.11 -3.00
N TYR A 177 14.74 -9.84 -2.70
CA TYR A 177 15.38 -10.38 -1.51
C TYR A 177 14.75 -9.86 -0.22
N PHE A 178 14.45 -8.57 -0.15
CA PHE A 178 13.74 -7.98 0.98
C PHE A 178 12.34 -8.58 1.15
N ALA A 179 11.61 -8.81 0.04
CA ALA A 179 10.32 -9.49 0.03
C ALA A 179 10.43 -10.95 0.52
N PHE A 180 11.53 -11.64 0.22
CA PHE A 180 11.83 -12.96 0.78
C PHE A 180 11.98 -12.90 2.32
N LEU A 181 12.67 -11.91 2.85
CA LEU A 181 12.79 -11.71 4.31
C LEU A 181 11.43 -11.42 4.95
N LEU A 182 10.58 -10.60 4.31
CA LEU A 182 9.19 -10.38 4.74
C LEU A 182 8.37 -11.68 4.73
N HIS A 183 8.54 -12.52 3.71
CA HIS A 183 7.89 -13.83 3.67
C HIS A 183 8.29 -14.71 4.85
N GLN A 184 9.56 -14.71 5.25
CA GLN A 184 10.02 -15.44 6.42
C GLN A 184 9.36 -14.95 7.71
N GLN A 185 9.12 -13.64 7.82
CA GLN A 185 8.51 -13.04 9.00
C GLN A 185 6.99 -13.25 9.07
N TYR A 186 6.28 -13.11 7.95
CA TYR A 186 4.81 -13.16 7.92
C TYR A 186 4.23 -14.50 7.48
N GLY A 187 5.05 -15.43 6.99
CA GLY A 187 4.61 -16.74 6.51
C GLY A 187 3.80 -16.72 5.21
N LYS A 188 3.58 -15.54 4.62
CA LYS A 188 2.83 -15.35 3.38
C LYS A 188 3.70 -14.76 2.28
N ARG A 189 3.44 -15.16 1.04
CA ARG A 189 4.22 -14.73 -0.13
C ARG A 189 3.90 -13.28 -0.49
N VAL A 190 4.94 -12.50 -0.76
CA VAL A 190 4.85 -11.18 -1.36
C VAL A 190 4.77 -11.31 -2.87
N SER A 191 3.80 -10.64 -3.51
CA SER A 191 3.61 -10.68 -4.97
C SER A 191 4.73 -9.94 -5.70
N GLU A 192 4.94 -10.26 -6.98
CA GLU A 192 5.91 -9.54 -7.81
C GLU A 192 5.53 -8.06 -8.00
N ASP A 193 4.26 -7.76 -7.98
CA ASP A 193 3.74 -6.38 -8.03
C ASP A 193 4.21 -5.55 -6.82
N GLU A 194 4.14 -6.12 -5.62
CA GLU A 194 4.65 -5.48 -4.38
C GLU A 194 6.18 -5.44 -4.35
N VAL A 195 6.86 -6.47 -4.88
CA VAL A 195 8.32 -6.45 -5.07
C VAL A 195 8.74 -5.26 -5.93
N ALA A 196 8.02 -4.96 -7.00
CA ALA A 196 8.32 -3.81 -7.85
C ALA A 196 8.16 -2.47 -7.10
N LEU A 197 7.19 -2.35 -6.19
CA LEU A 197 7.06 -1.16 -5.34
C LEU A 197 8.23 -1.02 -4.36
N LEU A 198 8.66 -2.11 -3.73
CA LEU A 198 9.84 -2.15 -2.87
C LEU A 198 11.12 -1.78 -3.66
N ALA A 199 11.24 -2.30 -4.89
CA ALA A 199 12.37 -2.03 -5.78
C ALA A 199 12.59 -0.55 -6.04
N VAL A 200 11.52 0.24 -6.16
CA VAL A 200 11.58 1.70 -6.38
C VAL A 200 12.26 2.40 -5.20
N HIS A 201 11.97 2.00 -3.97
CA HIS A 201 12.63 2.56 -2.78
C HIS A 201 14.14 2.29 -2.79
N PHE A 202 14.53 1.04 -3.06
CA PHE A 202 15.94 0.66 -3.15
C PHE A 202 16.65 1.36 -4.30
N TYR A 203 16.02 1.42 -5.48
CA TYR A 203 16.60 2.10 -6.63
C TYR A 203 16.86 3.59 -6.37
N SER A 204 15.91 4.30 -5.78
CA SER A 204 16.09 5.71 -5.41
C SER A 204 17.29 5.89 -4.50
N SER A 205 17.48 5.02 -3.53
CA SER A 205 18.62 5.05 -2.62
C SER A 205 19.94 4.68 -3.28
N LEU A 206 19.93 3.76 -4.25
CA LEU A 206 21.11 3.44 -5.07
C LEU A 206 21.58 4.66 -5.88
N LEU A 207 20.64 5.45 -6.43
CA LEU A 207 20.98 6.69 -7.13
C LEU A 207 21.63 7.71 -6.20
N GLU A 208 21.12 7.86 -4.97
CA GLU A 208 21.72 8.75 -3.96
C GLU A 208 23.15 8.32 -3.58
N LEU A 209 23.38 7.02 -3.37
CA LEU A 209 24.70 6.49 -3.06
C LEU A 209 25.68 6.75 -4.22
N ASN A 210 25.28 6.52 -5.46
CA ASN A 210 26.09 6.78 -6.64
C ASN A 210 26.40 8.27 -6.83
N SER A 211 25.47 9.17 -6.51
CA SER A 211 25.69 10.62 -6.59
C SER A 211 26.70 11.12 -5.56
N ARG A 212 26.69 10.56 -4.36
CA ARG A 212 27.68 10.88 -3.29
C ARG A 212 29.09 10.42 -3.64
N GLN A 213 29.23 9.35 -4.45
CA GLN A 213 30.55 8.84 -4.90
C GLN A 213 31.11 9.57 -6.13
N GLY A 214 30.49 10.66 -6.59
CA GLY A 214 31.02 11.52 -7.67
C GLY A 214 30.77 11.02 -9.08
N ASN A 215 30.01 9.95 -9.28
CA ASN A 215 29.64 9.48 -10.61
C ASN A 215 28.35 10.18 -11.08
N LYS A 216 28.53 11.29 -11.81
CA LYS A 216 27.42 12.07 -12.41
C LYS A 216 26.80 11.34 -13.60
N ARG A 217 25.81 10.48 -13.39
CA ARG A 217 24.81 10.12 -14.40
C ARG A 217 23.45 10.10 -13.75
N ILE A 218 22.74 11.21 -13.88
CA ILE A 218 21.34 11.33 -13.43
C ILE A 218 20.48 11.06 -14.65
N LEU A 219 19.75 9.94 -14.65
CA LEU A 219 18.63 9.74 -15.56
C LEU A 219 17.34 9.89 -14.73
N VAL A 220 16.69 11.04 -14.88
CA VAL A 220 15.37 11.28 -14.30
C VAL A 220 14.34 10.88 -15.33
N ILE A 221 13.62 9.79 -15.11
CA ILE A 221 12.45 9.42 -15.91
C ILE A 221 11.21 9.65 -15.07
N SER A 222 10.49 10.73 -15.37
CA SER A 222 9.17 11.00 -14.84
C SER A 222 8.13 10.51 -15.85
N ALA A 223 7.74 9.25 -15.76
CA ALA A 223 6.64 8.68 -16.55
C ALA A 223 5.38 8.43 -15.71
N LEU A 224 5.45 8.60 -14.41
CA LEU A 224 4.31 8.44 -13.50
C LEU A 224 3.89 9.80 -12.96
N LYS A 225 2.78 10.30 -13.46
CA LYS A 225 2.21 11.59 -13.05
C LYS A 225 1.86 11.70 -11.55
N ASN A 226 1.91 10.62 -10.77
CA ASN A 226 1.35 10.59 -9.41
C ASN A 226 2.19 9.93 -8.32
N SER A 227 3.42 9.46 -8.57
CA SER A 227 4.19 8.77 -7.52
C SER A 227 5.64 9.22 -7.35
N MET A 228 6.18 10.05 -8.22
CA MET A 228 7.61 10.42 -8.20
C MET A 228 7.88 11.91 -8.35
N THR A 229 7.04 12.77 -7.83
CA THR A 229 7.33 14.22 -7.77
C THR A 229 8.19 14.59 -6.55
N LEU A 230 9.08 13.72 -6.11
CA LEU A 230 9.89 13.94 -4.92
C LEU A 230 11.36 13.60 -5.15
N LEU A 231 11.94 14.07 -6.23
CA LEU A 231 13.40 14.08 -6.35
C LEU A 231 13.83 15.27 -7.21
N MET A 232 13.76 16.44 -6.62
CA MET A 232 14.67 17.56 -6.87
C MET A 232 15.29 17.97 -5.55
#